data_d2f17e1bfb5c391478f2e66e0e8b3549
#
_entry.id   d2f17e1bfb5c391478f2e66e0e8b3549
#
_cell.length_a   1.000
_cell.length_b   1.000
_cell.length_c   1.000
_cell.angle_alpha   90.00
_cell.angle_beta   90.00
_cell.angle_gamma   90.00
#
_symmetry.space_group_name_H-M   'P 1'
#
loop_
_entity.id
_entity.type
_entity.pdbx_description
1 polymer ?
#
loop_
_entity_poly.entity_id
_entity_poly.type
_entity_poly.pdbx_seq_one_letter_code
_entity_poly.pdbx_strand_id
1 'polypeptide(L)'
;MKQIGFTNFRKFEQFPVLDIDDITFIVGSNNSGKSTMVKAILLVYDNLRNLRSFQKDGKWEVPKFKFDANKTRDLHIGTFWRALNNRAKERGDESISFVATLSQITYEIKVNCNLNHDDDLYETMAPIASIIITDHKNQARFVIDYAKNQLSAVVGMNGNAPQTISDSLDKFISFAYNNDMVNRLYALSTTWEGHEEEVKMTITDVLASLSDNYIEYFYAHGVTQKIVYSYEDRNDYIASIIHEYENERKYFEKREKNFMSYWMTQFGIAKDIKINSVSGSAFSVVLFDSQYPKDGINLVDLGMGYIQLILLLLKLNTFVSRNCRKSKKTTMIIIEEPEQNLHPRLQSLLTQLFYEINREYGIRLLIETHSEYIIRAAQVKVGDYGYRSQEQLNAESPFRVYYFPEDNELPYDMEFTPAGAFMRQFGKGFFDEAGNLSMTVMRREDEADNE
;
A
#
# COMPACT_ATOMS: atom_id res chain seq x y z
N MET A 1 0.75 -1.70 7.45
CA MET A 1 2.19 -2.04 7.21
C MET A 1 3.03 -0.85 7.63
N LYS A 2 4.13 -1.09 8.32
CA LYS A 2 5.06 -0.03 8.76
C LYS A 2 6.37 -0.02 7.96
N GLN A 3 6.77 -1.16 7.44
CA GLN A 3 8.02 -1.29 6.67
C GLN A 3 7.83 -2.29 5.54
N ILE A 4 8.59 -2.08 4.46
CA ILE A 4 8.72 -3.00 3.33
C ILE A 4 10.14 -2.98 2.79
N GLY A 5 10.68 -4.16 2.51
CA GLY A 5 11.93 -4.38 1.81
C GLY A 5 11.87 -5.67 1.01
N PHE A 6 12.72 -5.84 0.02
CA PHE A 6 12.76 -7.05 -0.78
C PHE A 6 14.08 -7.23 -1.52
N THR A 7 14.34 -8.47 -1.93
CA THR A 7 15.52 -8.85 -2.69
C THR A 7 15.11 -9.67 -3.90
N ASN A 8 15.78 -9.48 -5.03
CA ASN A 8 15.57 -10.15 -6.30
C ASN A 8 14.14 -10.00 -6.87
N PHE A 9 13.49 -8.88 -6.61
CA PHE A 9 12.13 -8.67 -7.08
C PHE A 9 12.07 -7.60 -8.17
N ARG A 10 11.63 -7.99 -9.37
CA ARG A 10 11.47 -7.15 -10.56
C ARG A 10 12.74 -6.36 -10.90
N LYS A 11 12.68 -5.02 -10.85
CA LYS A 11 13.81 -4.13 -11.16
C LYS A 11 14.96 -4.27 -10.16
N PHE A 12 14.69 -4.60 -8.90
CA PHE A 12 15.66 -4.51 -7.81
C PHE A 12 16.27 -5.85 -7.45
N GLU A 13 17.60 -5.92 -7.46
CA GLU A 13 18.34 -7.02 -6.84
C GLU A 13 18.25 -6.91 -5.32
N GLN A 14 18.42 -5.70 -4.80
CA GLN A 14 18.30 -5.41 -3.37
C GLN A 14 17.54 -4.09 -3.21
N PHE A 15 16.43 -4.13 -2.52
CA PHE A 15 15.64 -2.97 -2.16
C PHE A 15 15.73 -2.77 -0.65
N PRO A 16 16.08 -1.56 -0.18
CA PRO A 16 16.22 -1.31 1.26
C PRO A 16 14.89 -1.48 1.98
N VAL A 17 14.95 -1.76 3.28
CA VAL A 17 13.76 -1.71 4.13
C VAL A 17 13.41 -0.25 4.34
N LEU A 18 12.28 0.19 3.78
CA LEU A 18 11.76 1.54 3.90
C LEU A 18 10.63 1.61 4.92
N ASP A 19 10.66 2.65 5.74
CA ASP A 19 9.57 2.98 6.66
C ASP A 19 8.37 3.56 5.88
N ILE A 20 7.18 3.19 6.30
CA ILE A 20 5.93 3.77 5.80
C ILE A 20 5.27 4.52 6.96
N ASP A 21 5.30 5.84 6.90
CA ASP A 21 4.71 6.71 7.91
C ASP A 21 3.23 6.98 7.64
N ASP A 22 2.66 7.92 8.35
CA ASP A 22 1.24 8.24 8.28
C ASP A 22 0.81 8.70 6.89
N ILE A 23 1.62 9.57 6.25
CA ILE A 23 1.45 10.00 4.86
C ILE A 23 2.81 9.88 4.18
N THR A 24 2.99 8.83 3.39
CA THR A 24 4.23 8.58 2.65
C THR A 24 4.01 8.85 1.17
N PHE A 25 4.78 9.78 0.62
CA PHE A 25 4.85 10.02 -0.81
C PHE A 25 6.00 9.25 -1.43
N ILE A 26 5.75 8.58 -2.53
CA ILE A 26 6.78 7.98 -3.40
C ILE A 26 6.78 8.73 -4.72
N VAL A 27 7.91 9.36 -5.02
CA VAL A 27 8.10 10.22 -6.19
C VAL A 27 9.32 9.79 -7.01
N GLY A 28 9.36 10.16 -8.26
CA GLY A 28 10.45 9.81 -9.16
C GLY A 28 9.99 9.71 -10.60
N SER A 29 10.92 9.50 -11.53
CA SER A 29 10.63 9.35 -12.95
C SER A 29 9.81 8.10 -13.26
N ASN A 30 9.30 8.02 -14.49
CA ASN A 30 8.66 6.82 -15.00
C ASN A 30 9.65 5.64 -14.98
N ASN A 31 9.17 4.44 -14.68
CA ASN A 31 9.98 3.23 -14.62
C ASN A 31 11.09 3.24 -13.53
N SER A 32 11.07 4.16 -12.58
CA SER A 32 12.05 4.21 -11.47
C SER A 32 11.86 3.08 -10.44
N GLY A 33 10.72 2.39 -10.45
CA GLY A 33 10.43 1.26 -9.57
C GLY A 33 9.40 1.55 -8.46
N LYS A 34 8.75 2.71 -8.45
CA LYS A 34 7.69 3.08 -7.51
C LYS A 34 6.59 2.02 -7.44
N SER A 35 5.97 1.69 -8.57
CA SER A 35 4.93 0.67 -8.65
C SER A 35 5.43 -0.75 -8.32
N THR A 36 6.77 -1.00 -8.33
CA THR A 36 7.35 -2.25 -7.83
C THR A 36 7.22 -2.35 -6.31
N MET A 37 7.45 -1.26 -5.58
CA MET A 37 7.24 -1.20 -4.13
C MET A 37 5.77 -1.40 -3.78
N VAL A 38 4.85 -0.74 -4.48
CA VAL A 38 3.40 -0.92 -4.30
C VAL A 38 3.01 -2.39 -4.50
N LYS A 39 3.49 -3.02 -5.57
CA LYS A 39 3.23 -4.43 -5.87
C LYS A 39 3.78 -5.36 -4.80
N ALA A 40 4.98 -5.10 -4.27
CA ALA A 40 5.55 -5.88 -3.17
C ALA A 40 4.67 -5.81 -1.92
N ILE A 41 4.20 -4.61 -1.54
CA ILE A 41 3.30 -4.41 -0.39
C ILE A 41 2.02 -5.23 -0.54
N LEU A 42 1.35 -5.12 -1.69
CA LEU A 42 0.07 -5.80 -1.92
C LEU A 42 0.23 -7.32 -1.99
N LEU A 43 1.27 -7.82 -2.65
CA LEU A 43 1.57 -9.25 -2.71
C LEU A 43 1.85 -9.85 -1.34
N VAL A 44 2.74 -9.21 -0.56
CA VAL A 44 3.10 -9.70 0.77
C VAL A 44 1.89 -9.68 1.69
N TYR A 45 1.11 -8.60 1.66
CA TYR A 45 -0.10 -8.47 2.47
C TYR A 45 -1.12 -9.58 2.17
N ASP A 46 -1.41 -9.84 0.89
CA ASP A 46 -2.35 -10.87 0.51
C ASP A 46 -1.85 -12.28 0.86
N ASN A 47 -0.57 -12.57 0.62
CA ASN A 47 0.01 -13.88 0.89
C ASN A 47 0.06 -14.17 2.41
N LEU A 48 0.48 -13.23 3.24
CA LEU A 48 0.52 -13.42 4.69
C LEU A 48 -0.86 -13.75 5.26
N ARG A 49 -1.91 -13.12 4.78
CA ARG A 49 -3.30 -13.35 5.24
C ARG A 49 -3.89 -14.66 4.77
N ASN A 50 -3.48 -15.15 3.60
CA ASN A 50 -4.06 -16.30 2.92
C ASN A 50 -3.12 -17.51 2.85
N LEU A 51 -2.07 -17.54 3.67
CA LEU A 51 -1.10 -18.62 3.68
C LEU A 51 -1.74 -19.93 4.15
N ARG A 52 -1.85 -20.90 3.23
CA ARG A 52 -2.46 -22.20 3.52
C ARG A 52 -1.55 -23.33 3.08
N SER A 53 -1.43 -24.34 3.91
CA SER A 53 -0.91 -25.64 3.53
C SER A 53 -2.04 -26.54 3.10
N PHE A 54 -1.77 -27.41 2.15
CA PHE A 54 -2.70 -28.42 1.65
C PHE A 54 -2.10 -29.81 1.89
N GLN A 55 -2.97 -30.79 2.10
CA GLN A 55 -2.55 -32.18 2.14
C GLN A 55 -2.79 -32.82 0.77
N LYS A 56 -1.76 -33.45 0.21
CA LYS A 56 -1.83 -34.21 -1.02
C LYS A 56 -1.20 -35.57 -0.78
N ASP A 57 -1.92 -36.64 -1.12
CA ASP A 57 -1.46 -38.03 -0.95
C ASP A 57 -0.97 -38.36 0.46
N GLY A 58 -1.63 -37.79 1.49
CA GLY A 58 -1.29 -37.99 2.89
C GLY A 58 -0.06 -37.21 3.40
N LYS A 59 0.58 -36.41 2.53
CA LYS A 59 1.71 -35.56 2.87
C LYS A 59 1.33 -34.09 2.84
N TRP A 60 1.91 -33.28 3.75
CA TRP A 60 1.74 -31.84 3.74
C TRP A 60 2.57 -31.22 2.63
N GLU A 61 1.91 -30.47 1.75
CA GLU A 61 2.60 -29.64 0.78
C GLU A 61 3.11 -28.36 1.45
N VAL A 62 4.27 -27.90 1.00
CA VAL A 62 4.84 -26.60 1.39
C VAL A 62 3.87 -25.50 0.94
N PRO A 63 3.58 -24.49 1.79
CA PRO A 63 2.74 -23.39 1.37
C PRO A 63 3.36 -22.63 0.21
N LYS A 64 2.50 -22.22 -0.73
CA LYS A 64 2.94 -21.52 -1.94
C LYS A 64 2.64 -20.02 -1.86
N PHE A 65 3.58 -19.21 -2.27
CA PHE A 65 3.43 -17.77 -2.46
C PHE A 65 2.80 -17.50 -3.83
N LYS A 66 1.73 -16.72 -3.87
CA LYS A 66 0.94 -16.41 -5.08
C LYS A 66 1.37 -15.09 -5.69
N PHE A 67 1.71 -15.10 -6.98
CA PHE A 67 2.07 -13.91 -7.75
C PHE A 67 0.88 -13.30 -8.52
N ASP A 68 -0.23 -14.00 -8.62
CA ASP A 68 -1.51 -13.55 -9.17
C ASP A 68 -2.57 -13.32 -8.07
N ALA A 69 -2.13 -13.12 -6.84
CA ALA A 69 -2.97 -13.15 -5.63
C ALA A 69 -4.17 -12.19 -5.67
N ASN A 70 -4.15 -11.19 -6.54
CA ASN A 70 -5.21 -10.20 -6.58
C ASN A 70 -5.60 -9.78 -7.99
N LYS A 71 -6.37 -10.63 -8.66
CA LYS A 71 -6.89 -10.35 -10.02
C LYS A 71 -7.73 -9.08 -10.11
N THR A 72 -8.35 -8.67 -9.00
CA THR A 72 -9.21 -7.48 -8.95
C THR A 72 -8.44 -6.17 -8.83
N ARG A 73 -7.14 -6.22 -8.58
CA ARG A 73 -6.29 -5.05 -8.33
C ARG A 73 -5.25 -4.80 -9.42
N ASP A 74 -5.41 -5.35 -10.60
CA ASP A 74 -4.57 -5.17 -11.79
C ASP A 74 -3.05 -5.24 -11.54
N LEU A 75 -2.61 -6.03 -10.55
CA LEU A 75 -1.21 -6.14 -10.19
C LEU A 75 -0.35 -6.80 -11.28
N HIS A 76 -0.93 -7.59 -12.15
CA HIS A 76 -0.37 -8.23 -13.36
C HIS A 76 1.11 -8.66 -13.27
N ILE A 77 1.55 -9.18 -12.11
CA ILE A 77 2.87 -9.81 -12.02
C ILE A 77 2.81 -11.16 -12.73
N GLY A 78 1.75 -11.91 -12.46
CA GLY A 78 1.38 -13.15 -13.12
C GLY A 78 2.15 -14.36 -12.63
N THR A 79 3.47 -14.42 -12.82
CA THR A 79 4.28 -15.61 -12.52
C THR A 79 5.51 -15.26 -11.69
N PHE A 80 6.07 -16.28 -10.99
CA PHE A 80 7.34 -16.16 -10.28
C PHE A 80 8.45 -15.65 -11.22
N TRP A 81 8.55 -16.22 -12.41
CA TRP A 81 9.59 -15.86 -13.37
C TRP A 81 9.53 -14.40 -13.84
N ARG A 82 8.32 -13.86 -14.00
CA ARG A 82 8.15 -12.41 -14.28
C ARG A 82 8.44 -11.52 -13.10
N ALA A 83 8.30 -12.06 -11.90
CA ALA A 83 8.59 -11.35 -10.66
C ALA A 83 10.09 -11.34 -10.31
N LEU A 84 10.82 -12.40 -10.68
CA LEU A 84 12.24 -12.55 -10.39
C LEU A 84 13.08 -11.52 -11.15
N ASN A 85 14.06 -10.93 -10.48
CA ASN A 85 15.00 -9.98 -11.06
C ASN A 85 15.86 -10.62 -12.17
N ASN A 86 16.12 -9.91 -13.28
CA ASN A 86 16.85 -10.46 -14.41
C ASN A 86 18.32 -10.82 -14.07
N ARG A 87 19.01 -9.98 -13.27
CA ARG A 87 20.38 -10.29 -12.85
C ARG A 87 20.45 -11.49 -11.90
N ALA A 88 19.41 -11.68 -11.07
CA ALA A 88 19.30 -12.88 -10.25
C ALA A 88 19.15 -14.12 -11.13
N LYS A 89 18.32 -14.08 -12.18
CA LYS A 89 18.20 -15.16 -13.17
C LYS A 89 19.52 -15.48 -13.84
N GLU A 90 20.26 -14.46 -14.28
CA GLU A 90 21.58 -14.64 -14.92
C GLU A 90 22.60 -15.33 -14.01
N ARG A 91 22.48 -15.15 -12.69
CA ARG A 91 23.33 -15.82 -11.69
C ARG A 91 22.80 -17.19 -11.25
N GLY A 92 21.64 -17.62 -11.73
CA GLY A 92 20.98 -18.84 -11.27
C GLY A 92 20.44 -18.73 -9.84
N ASP A 93 20.20 -17.52 -9.33
CA ASP A 93 19.54 -17.32 -8.04
C ASP A 93 18.01 -17.23 -8.23
N GLU A 94 17.36 -18.36 -8.01
CA GLU A 94 15.91 -18.53 -8.17
C GLU A 94 15.14 -18.22 -6.88
N SER A 95 15.60 -17.26 -6.10
CA SER A 95 14.95 -16.86 -4.86
C SER A 95 14.53 -15.39 -4.85
N ILE A 96 13.34 -15.12 -4.28
CA ILE A 96 12.86 -13.78 -3.96
C ILE A 96 12.64 -13.71 -2.46
N SER A 97 13.07 -12.63 -1.82
CA SER A 97 12.82 -12.42 -0.40
C SER A 97 12.07 -11.12 -0.17
N PHE A 98 11.16 -11.14 0.81
CA PHE A 98 10.41 -9.96 1.26
C PHE A 98 10.57 -9.78 2.77
N VAL A 99 10.68 -8.53 3.19
CA VAL A 99 10.64 -8.12 4.61
C VAL A 99 9.47 -7.17 4.77
N ALA A 100 8.57 -7.43 5.69
CA ALA A 100 7.42 -6.57 5.95
C ALA A 100 7.11 -6.50 7.44
N THR A 101 6.88 -5.28 7.96
CA THR A 101 6.47 -5.07 9.34
C THR A 101 5.00 -4.66 9.39
N LEU A 102 4.18 -5.46 10.07
CA LEU A 102 2.78 -5.19 10.36
C LEU A 102 2.62 -5.01 11.87
N SER A 103 2.23 -3.81 12.30
CA SER A 103 2.16 -3.46 13.73
C SER A 103 3.52 -3.64 14.44
N GLN A 104 3.65 -4.66 15.28
CA GLN A 104 4.89 -4.97 16.03
C GLN A 104 5.55 -6.26 15.54
N ILE A 105 5.04 -6.87 14.46
CA ILE A 105 5.56 -8.12 13.91
C ILE A 105 6.25 -7.87 12.58
N THR A 106 7.50 -8.31 12.49
CA THR A 106 8.25 -8.36 11.23
C THR A 106 8.21 -9.77 10.66
N TYR A 107 7.85 -9.86 9.39
CA TYR A 107 7.85 -11.07 8.58
C TYR A 107 8.95 -10.99 7.54
N GLU A 108 9.82 -12.02 7.51
CA GLU A 108 10.79 -12.21 6.43
C GLU A 108 10.36 -13.49 5.68
N ILE A 109 10.00 -13.35 4.41
CA ILE A 109 9.50 -14.45 3.58
C ILE A 109 10.52 -14.71 2.49
N LYS A 110 11.02 -15.95 2.39
CA LYS A 110 11.85 -16.39 1.27
C LYS A 110 11.05 -17.35 0.41
N VAL A 111 10.92 -17.00 -0.86
CA VAL A 111 10.30 -17.82 -1.89
C VAL A 111 11.41 -18.37 -2.77
N ASN A 112 11.38 -19.67 -3.08
CA ASN A 112 12.36 -20.29 -3.96
C ASN A 112 11.63 -21.22 -4.94
N CYS A 113 11.94 -21.09 -6.21
CA CYS A 113 11.37 -21.92 -7.27
C CYS A 113 12.46 -22.84 -7.81
N ASN A 114 12.42 -24.12 -7.43
CA ASN A 114 13.22 -25.16 -8.09
C ASN A 114 12.54 -25.51 -9.42
N LEU A 115 12.78 -24.71 -10.44
CA LEU A 115 12.27 -24.96 -11.79
C LEU A 115 13.01 -26.18 -12.36
N ASN A 116 12.37 -27.33 -12.28
CA ASN A 116 12.71 -28.47 -13.12
C ASN A 116 12.05 -28.29 -14.49
N HIS A 117 12.62 -27.40 -15.32
CA HIS A 117 12.40 -27.21 -16.75
C HIS A 117 10.97 -27.03 -17.36
N ASP A 118 10.91 -26.16 -18.33
CA ASP A 118 9.97 -25.87 -19.43
C ASP A 118 8.47 -25.65 -19.12
N ASP A 119 7.83 -26.43 -18.26
CA ASP A 119 6.42 -26.30 -17.93
C ASP A 119 6.12 -25.27 -16.82
N ASP A 120 7.11 -24.93 -16.00
CA ASP A 120 6.95 -24.10 -14.81
C ASP A 120 7.07 -22.58 -15.05
N LEU A 121 7.43 -22.16 -16.26
CA LEU A 121 7.54 -20.72 -16.63
C LEU A 121 6.23 -19.96 -16.45
N TYR A 122 5.11 -20.64 -16.44
CA TYR A 122 3.76 -20.08 -16.29
C TYR A 122 3.17 -20.26 -14.90
N GLU A 123 3.92 -20.82 -13.94
CA GLU A 123 3.40 -20.99 -12.59
C GLU A 123 3.16 -19.65 -11.89
N THR A 124 1.93 -19.45 -11.46
CA THR A 124 1.49 -18.25 -10.73
C THR A 124 1.80 -18.33 -9.24
N MET A 125 2.36 -19.44 -8.79
CA MET A 125 2.71 -19.72 -7.39
C MET A 125 4.08 -20.36 -7.32
N ALA A 126 4.82 -20.05 -6.23
CA ALA A 126 6.10 -20.70 -5.95
C ALA A 126 6.19 -21.13 -4.47
N PRO A 127 6.93 -22.21 -4.17
CA PRO A 127 7.08 -22.69 -2.81
C PRO A 127 7.72 -21.63 -1.91
N ILE A 128 7.23 -21.52 -0.69
CA ILE A 128 7.88 -20.73 0.35
C ILE A 128 9.00 -21.56 0.97
N ALA A 129 10.24 -21.11 0.85
CA ALA A 129 11.38 -21.79 1.44
C ALA A 129 11.43 -21.60 2.97
N SER A 130 11.19 -20.38 3.44
CA SER A 130 11.16 -20.07 4.87
C SER A 130 10.33 -18.83 5.18
N ILE A 131 9.84 -18.79 6.43
CA ILE A 131 9.23 -17.61 7.04
C ILE A 131 9.90 -17.37 8.39
N ILE A 132 10.39 -16.15 8.60
CA ILE A 132 10.87 -15.69 9.89
C ILE A 132 9.83 -14.70 10.44
N ILE A 133 9.46 -14.89 11.70
CA ILE A 133 8.52 -14.04 12.42
C ILE A 133 9.27 -13.44 13.59
N THR A 134 9.40 -12.14 13.66
CA THR A 134 10.01 -11.43 14.79
C THR A 134 8.95 -10.58 15.47
N ASP A 135 8.65 -10.93 16.71
CA ASP A 135 7.76 -10.17 17.58
C ASP A 135 8.62 -9.23 18.44
N HIS A 136 8.59 -7.94 18.09
CA HIS A 136 9.38 -6.92 18.77
C HIS A 136 8.87 -6.59 20.18
N LYS A 137 7.59 -6.80 20.43
CA LYS A 137 6.98 -6.54 21.73
C LYS A 137 7.33 -7.61 22.75
N ASN A 138 7.23 -8.89 22.36
CA ASN A 138 7.50 -10.01 23.25
C ASN A 138 8.94 -10.52 23.13
N GLN A 139 9.79 -9.87 22.31
CA GLN A 139 11.19 -10.24 22.07
C GLN A 139 11.34 -11.71 21.66
N ALA A 140 10.46 -12.17 20.78
CA ALA A 140 10.42 -13.54 20.31
C ALA A 140 10.72 -13.61 18.80
N ARG A 141 11.44 -14.67 18.39
CA ARG A 141 11.76 -14.92 16.98
C ARG A 141 11.50 -16.38 16.65
N PHE A 142 10.74 -16.61 15.59
CA PHE A 142 10.37 -17.93 15.09
C PHE A 142 10.85 -18.07 13.65
N VAL A 143 11.47 -19.20 13.34
CA VAL A 143 11.93 -19.54 11.99
C VAL A 143 11.24 -20.82 11.56
N ILE A 144 10.40 -20.73 10.53
CA ILE A 144 9.76 -21.87 9.89
C ILE A 144 10.50 -22.09 8.58
N ASP A 145 11.38 -23.10 8.55
CA ASP A 145 12.20 -23.45 7.38
C ASP A 145 11.59 -24.69 6.70
N TYR A 146 10.79 -24.46 5.67
CA TYR A 146 10.13 -25.51 4.92
C TYR A 146 11.14 -26.30 4.07
N ALA A 147 12.22 -25.64 3.60
CA ALA A 147 13.23 -26.30 2.77
C ALA A 147 14.05 -27.30 3.59
N LYS A 148 14.26 -27.05 4.89
CA LYS A 148 14.99 -27.94 5.79
C LYS A 148 14.07 -28.79 6.67
N ASN A 149 12.76 -28.66 6.53
CA ASN A 149 11.77 -29.31 7.40
C ASN A 149 12.03 -29.03 8.89
N GLN A 150 12.30 -27.75 9.25
CA GLN A 150 12.69 -27.38 10.61
C GLN A 150 11.90 -26.17 11.11
N LEU A 151 11.49 -26.22 12.40
CA LEU A 151 11.01 -25.07 13.13
C LEU A 151 11.98 -24.78 14.27
N SER A 152 12.41 -23.53 14.38
CA SER A 152 13.17 -23.05 15.51
C SER A 152 12.55 -21.80 16.10
N ALA A 153 12.63 -21.64 17.41
CA ALA A 153 12.12 -20.49 18.12
C ALA A 153 13.10 -20.03 19.19
N VAL A 154 13.13 -18.72 19.39
CA VAL A 154 13.85 -18.05 20.47
C VAL A 154 12.87 -17.13 21.16
N VAL A 155 12.71 -17.25 22.48
CA VAL A 155 11.91 -16.34 23.29
C VAL A 155 12.80 -15.67 24.34
N GLY A 156 12.66 -14.35 24.48
CA GLY A 156 13.35 -13.57 25.51
C GLY A 156 12.52 -13.56 26.78
N MET A 157 13.11 -13.94 27.90
CA MET A 157 12.47 -13.77 29.21
C MET A 157 12.92 -12.46 29.83
N ASN A 158 12.03 -11.78 30.52
CA ASN A 158 12.31 -10.58 31.29
C ASN A 158 13.48 -10.84 32.27
N GLY A 159 14.69 -10.50 31.83
CA GLY A 159 15.91 -10.59 32.66
C GLY A 159 16.63 -11.96 32.68
N ASN A 160 16.12 -12.98 32.02
CA ASN A 160 16.78 -14.31 31.90
C ASN A 160 17.40 -14.49 30.50
N ALA A 161 18.28 -15.49 30.38
CA ALA A 161 18.89 -15.86 29.11
C ALA A 161 17.81 -16.31 28.10
N PRO A 162 17.90 -15.95 26.80
CA PRO A 162 16.97 -16.39 25.78
C PRO A 162 16.86 -17.91 25.75
N GLN A 163 15.65 -18.42 25.68
CA GLN A 163 15.38 -19.85 25.55
C GLN A 163 15.20 -20.21 24.10
N THR A 164 15.68 -21.36 23.69
CA THR A 164 15.66 -21.81 22.29
C THR A 164 15.11 -23.23 22.18
N ILE A 165 14.32 -23.46 21.11
CA ILE A 165 13.93 -24.80 20.67
C ILE A 165 14.21 -24.92 19.17
N SER A 166 14.54 -26.13 18.73
CA SER A 166 14.65 -26.44 17.30
C SER A 166 14.29 -27.90 17.08
N ASP A 167 13.34 -28.16 16.18
CA ASP A 167 12.87 -29.52 15.88
C ASP A 167 12.28 -29.61 14.46
N SER A 168 11.93 -30.85 14.01
CA SER A 168 11.31 -31.09 12.72
C SER A 168 9.91 -30.47 12.64
N LEU A 169 9.58 -29.84 11.51
CA LEU A 169 8.24 -29.27 11.23
C LEU A 169 7.10 -30.29 11.35
N ASP A 170 7.38 -31.57 11.10
CA ASP A 170 6.38 -32.64 11.16
C ASP A 170 5.81 -32.83 12.57
N LYS A 171 6.50 -32.35 13.59
CA LYS A 171 6.02 -32.36 14.99
C LYS A 171 5.04 -31.24 15.29
N PHE A 172 5.04 -30.17 14.47
CA PHE A 172 4.26 -28.96 14.71
C PHE A 172 3.12 -28.84 13.71
N ILE A 173 2.14 -29.71 13.83
CA ILE A 173 0.95 -29.76 12.97
C ILE A 173 -0.29 -29.42 13.79
N SER A 174 -1.09 -28.47 13.33
CA SER A 174 -2.38 -28.09 13.90
C SER A 174 -3.30 -27.59 12.79
N PHE A 175 -4.59 -27.63 13.04
CA PHE A 175 -5.68 -27.17 12.17
C PHE A 175 -6.60 -26.17 12.85
N ALA A 176 -6.14 -25.58 13.95
CA ALA A 176 -6.95 -24.64 14.73
C ALA A 176 -7.25 -23.34 13.97
N TYR A 177 -6.39 -22.99 12.99
CA TYR A 177 -6.48 -21.74 12.25
C TYR A 177 -6.42 -21.96 10.74
N ASN A 178 -6.98 -21.02 9.98
CA ASN A 178 -6.93 -21.02 8.51
C ASN A 178 -5.61 -20.45 7.92
N ASN A 179 -4.53 -20.42 8.72
CA ASN A 179 -3.24 -19.90 8.31
C ASN A 179 -2.14 -20.84 8.78
N ASP A 180 -1.29 -21.33 7.87
CA ASP A 180 -0.27 -22.33 8.17
C ASP A 180 0.74 -21.86 9.22
N MET A 181 1.22 -20.63 9.07
CA MET A 181 2.16 -20.02 10.00
C MET A 181 1.62 -20.00 11.43
N VAL A 182 0.36 -19.59 11.60
CA VAL A 182 -0.31 -19.55 12.91
C VAL A 182 -0.53 -20.97 13.45
N ASN A 183 -0.87 -21.93 12.60
CA ASN A 183 -1.00 -23.34 12.99
C ASN A 183 0.31 -23.92 13.53
N ARG A 184 1.45 -23.60 12.90
CA ARG A 184 2.77 -24.06 13.37
C ARG A 184 3.10 -23.49 14.75
N LEU A 185 2.86 -22.18 14.94
CA LEU A 185 3.04 -21.54 16.25
C LEU A 185 2.11 -22.13 17.31
N TYR A 186 0.86 -22.41 16.97
CA TYR A 186 -0.10 -23.02 17.89
C TYR A 186 0.33 -24.43 18.32
N ALA A 187 0.77 -25.27 17.37
CA ALA A 187 1.32 -26.59 17.71
C ALA A 187 2.56 -26.48 18.61
N LEU A 188 3.45 -25.51 18.34
CA LEU A 188 4.60 -25.21 19.19
C LEU A 188 4.17 -24.84 20.62
N SER A 189 3.12 -24.01 20.78
CA SER A 189 2.63 -23.60 22.11
C SER A 189 2.09 -24.74 22.95
N THR A 190 1.73 -25.86 22.33
CA THR A 190 1.24 -27.05 23.03
C THR A 190 2.33 -28.08 23.31
N THR A 191 3.51 -27.91 22.75
CA THR A 191 4.61 -28.89 22.85
C THR A 191 5.87 -28.35 23.52
N TRP A 192 6.05 -27.05 23.63
CA TRP A 192 7.19 -26.41 24.28
C TRP A 192 6.84 -26.10 25.74
N GLU A 193 7.10 -27.09 26.61
CA GLU A 193 6.80 -26.99 28.04
C GLU A 193 7.48 -25.79 28.71
N GLY A 194 6.71 -25.06 29.52
CA GLY A 194 7.17 -23.87 30.25
C GLY A 194 7.25 -22.57 29.42
N HIS A 195 6.90 -22.60 28.12
CA HIS A 195 6.90 -21.45 27.22
C HIS A 195 5.60 -21.25 26.47
N GLU A 196 4.55 -21.92 26.92
CA GLU A 196 3.22 -21.90 26.27
C GLU A 196 2.65 -20.49 26.20
N GLU A 197 2.81 -19.70 27.26
CA GLU A 197 2.22 -18.36 27.35
C GLU A 197 2.96 -17.36 26.45
N GLU A 198 4.30 -17.40 26.37
CA GLU A 198 5.07 -16.54 25.48
C GLU A 198 4.73 -16.80 24.00
N VAL A 199 4.61 -18.07 23.62
CA VAL A 199 4.20 -18.44 22.26
C VAL A 199 2.76 -18.02 21.98
N LYS A 200 1.83 -18.18 22.93
CA LYS A 200 0.43 -17.73 22.79
C LYS A 200 0.33 -16.22 22.68
N MET A 201 1.12 -15.44 23.42
CA MET A 201 1.18 -13.99 23.26
C MET A 201 1.58 -13.60 21.85
N THR A 202 2.65 -14.22 21.30
CA THR A 202 3.06 -13.98 19.92
C THR A 202 1.98 -14.40 18.92
N ILE A 203 1.29 -15.53 19.12
CA ILE A 203 0.16 -15.93 18.25
C ILE A 203 -0.91 -14.84 18.26
N THR A 204 -1.22 -14.29 19.41
CA THR A 204 -2.20 -13.20 19.53
C THR A 204 -1.76 -11.95 18.77
N ASP A 205 -0.50 -11.54 18.90
CA ASP A 205 0.04 -10.38 18.21
C ASP A 205 0.17 -10.63 16.69
N VAL A 206 0.50 -11.85 16.25
CA VAL A 206 0.49 -12.25 14.83
C VAL A 206 -0.94 -12.18 14.27
N LEU A 207 -1.92 -12.76 14.94
CA LEU A 207 -3.35 -12.71 14.52
C LEU A 207 -3.84 -11.26 14.45
N ALA A 208 -3.53 -10.44 15.44
CA ALA A 208 -3.86 -9.02 15.45
C ALA A 208 -3.17 -8.28 14.29
N SER A 209 -1.88 -8.55 14.02
CA SER A 209 -1.16 -7.92 12.92
C SER A 209 -1.79 -8.22 11.55
N LEU A 210 -2.33 -9.43 11.37
CA LEU A 210 -2.99 -9.86 10.13
C LEU A 210 -4.44 -9.36 10.03
N SER A 211 -5.18 -9.30 11.16
CA SER A 211 -6.60 -8.91 11.17
C SER A 211 -6.83 -7.41 11.26
N ASP A 212 -5.97 -6.71 12.01
CA ASP A 212 -6.17 -5.30 12.34
C ASP A 212 -5.52 -4.34 11.34
N ASN A 213 -4.57 -4.82 10.55
CA ASN A 213 -4.04 -4.06 9.42
C ASN A 213 -4.90 -4.32 8.18
N TYR A 214 -5.47 -3.25 7.64
CA TYR A 214 -6.26 -3.28 6.42
C TYR A 214 -5.59 -2.41 5.37
N ILE A 215 -5.21 -3.00 4.23
CA ILE A 215 -4.56 -2.31 3.12
C ILE A 215 -5.48 -2.35 1.92
N GLU A 216 -5.72 -1.18 1.35
CA GLU A 216 -6.49 -1.02 0.12
C GLU A 216 -5.67 -0.26 -0.92
N TYR A 217 -6.07 -0.46 -2.17
CA TYR A 217 -5.41 0.12 -3.31
C TYR A 217 -6.42 0.89 -4.16
N PHE A 218 -6.07 2.10 -4.53
CA PHE A 218 -6.83 2.96 -5.42
C PHE A 218 -5.96 3.41 -6.59
N TYR A 219 -6.47 3.24 -7.79
CA TYR A 219 -5.90 3.75 -9.02
C TYR A 219 -7.00 4.37 -9.88
N ALA A 220 -6.65 5.34 -10.72
CA ALA A 220 -7.61 6.06 -11.54
C ALA A 220 -7.40 5.88 -13.05
N HIS A 221 -6.47 5.00 -13.45
CA HIS A 221 -6.16 4.79 -14.86
C HIS A 221 -7.15 3.85 -15.55
N GLY A 222 -7.34 4.04 -16.86
CA GLY A 222 -8.09 3.11 -17.70
C GLY A 222 -9.59 3.04 -17.40
N VAL A 223 -10.12 4.06 -16.75
CA VAL A 223 -11.52 4.11 -16.35
C VAL A 223 -12.41 4.34 -17.59
N THR A 224 -13.26 3.37 -17.91
CA THR A 224 -14.24 3.52 -18.98
C THR A 224 -15.48 4.22 -18.47
N GLN A 225 -15.78 5.39 -19.03
CA GLN A 225 -16.97 6.18 -18.68
C GLN A 225 -18.24 5.54 -19.23
N LYS A 226 -19.26 5.43 -18.39
CA LYS A 226 -20.60 4.95 -18.75
C LYS A 226 -21.65 5.86 -18.16
N ILE A 227 -22.74 6.06 -18.87
CA ILE A 227 -23.94 6.80 -18.36
C ILE A 227 -24.60 5.98 -17.24
N VAL A 228 -24.60 4.66 -17.41
CA VAL A 228 -25.22 3.71 -16.48
C VAL A 228 -24.23 2.59 -16.18
N TYR A 229 -24.09 2.22 -14.93
CA TYR A 229 -23.25 1.15 -14.42
C TYR A 229 -24.14 0.01 -13.90
N SER A 230 -23.69 -1.25 -14.10
CA SER A 230 -24.41 -2.43 -13.60
C SER A 230 -23.87 -2.86 -12.25
N TYR A 231 -24.75 -3.19 -11.29
CA TYR A 231 -24.37 -3.86 -10.03
C TYR A 231 -23.81 -5.28 -10.24
N GLU A 232 -24.09 -5.89 -11.39
CA GLU A 232 -23.65 -7.25 -11.71
C GLU A 232 -22.25 -7.28 -12.34
N ASP A 233 -21.79 -6.17 -12.91
CA ASP A 233 -20.47 -6.06 -13.53
C ASP A 233 -19.36 -5.90 -12.46
N ARG A 234 -18.92 -7.03 -11.93
CA ARG A 234 -17.88 -7.08 -10.89
C ARG A 234 -16.49 -6.72 -11.42
N ASN A 235 -16.30 -6.66 -12.73
CA ASN A 235 -15.05 -6.28 -13.36
C ASN A 235 -14.98 -4.77 -13.64
N ASP A 236 -16.10 -4.06 -13.54
CA ASP A 236 -16.12 -2.61 -13.66
C ASP A 236 -15.67 -1.96 -12.34
N TYR A 237 -14.49 -1.35 -12.40
CA TYR A 237 -13.88 -0.71 -11.24
C TYR A 237 -14.70 0.45 -10.68
N ILE A 238 -15.30 1.28 -11.57
CA ILE A 238 -16.19 2.38 -11.17
C ILE A 238 -17.43 1.82 -10.47
N ALA A 239 -18.07 0.81 -11.08
CA ALA A 239 -19.25 0.17 -10.51
C ALA A 239 -18.94 -0.38 -9.11
N SER A 240 -17.76 -0.97 -8.92
CA SER A 240 -17.34 -1.51 -7.62
C SER A 240 -17.19 -0.43 -6.55
N ILE A 241 -16.57 0.71 -6.87
CA ILE A 241 -16.41 1.84 -5.95
C ILE A 241 -17.77 2.40 -5.54
N ILE A 242 -18.66 2.64 -6.51
CA ILE A 242 -19.98 3.20 -6.24
C ILE A 242 -20.84 2.22 -5.42
N HIS A 243 -20.77 0.94 -5.74
CA HIS A 243 -21.46 -0.12 -4.98
C HIS A 243 -20.96 -0.19 -3.52
N GLU A 244 -19.65 -0.12 -3.30
CA GLU A 244 -19.08 -0.07 -1.94
C GLU A 244 -19.59 1.16 -1.18
N TYR A 245 -19.58 2.34 -1.82
CA TYR A 245 -20.07 3.58 -1.23
C TYR A 245 -21.55 3.48 -0.84
N GLU A 246 -22.42 3.01 -1.75
CA GLU A 246 -23.85 2.83 -1.47
C GLU A 246 -24.12 1.85 -0.33
N ASN A 247 -23.37 0.75 -0.27
CA ASN A 247 -23.49 -0.21 0.83
C ASN A 247 -23.07 0.39 2.18
N GLU A 248 -22.07 1.28 2.20
CA GLU A 248 -21.65 1.96 3.42
C GLU A 248 -22.52 3.16 3.78
N ARG A 249 -23.15 3.85 2.80
CA ARG A 249 -23.93 5.07 3.00
C ARG A 249 -25.04 4.95 4.04
N LYS A 250 -25.64 3.78 4.19
CA LYS A 250 -26.66 3.50 5.22
C LYS A 250 -26.13 3.62 6.65
N TYR A 251 -24.82 3.55 6.84
CA TYR A 251 -24.15 3.68 8.14
C TYR A 251 -23.56 5.08 8.36
N PHE A 252 -23.65 5.98 7.37
CA PHE A 252 -23.08 7.32 7.49
C PHE A 252 -23.82 8.14 8.55
N GLU A 253 -23.04 8.62 9.51
CA GLU A 253 -23.48 9.65 10.44
C GLU A 253 -23.34 11.04 9.83
N LYS A 254 -23.60 12.10 10.61
CA LYS A 254 -23.54 13.48 10.15
C LYS A 254 -22.15 13.87 9.60
N ARG A 255 -21.09 13.33 10.20
CA ARG A 255 -19.70 13.63 9.84
C ARG A 255 -19.37 13.13 8.44
N GLU A 256 -19.65 11.88 8.16
CA GLU A 256 -19.38 11.25 6.86
C GLU A 256 -20.28 11.82 5.75
N LYS A 257 -21.51 12.19 6.08
CA LYS A 257 -22.42 12.88 5.15
C LYS A 257 -21.87 14.24 4.73
N ASN A 258 -21.24 14.95 5.66
CA ASN A 258 -20.65 16.25 5.39
C ASN A 258 -19.34 16.14 4.62
N PHE A 259 -18.59 15.03 4.73
CA PHE A 259 -17.31 14.83 4.06
C PHE A 259 -17.40 15.02 2.54
N MET A 260 -18.35 14.35 1.90
CA MET A 260 -18.52 14.46 0.45
C MET A 260 -18.89 15.88 0.02
N SER A 261 -19.91 16.49 0.65
CA SER A 261 -20.34 17.85 0.33
C SER A 261 -19.23 18.88 0.56
N TYR A 262 -18.48 18.75 1.66
CA TYR A 262 -17.36 19.62 1.98
C TYR A 262 -16.28 19.54 0.89
N TRP A 263 -15.75 18.34 0.63
CA TRP A 263 -14.64 18.18 -0.30
C TRP A 263 -15.01 18.44 -1.75
N MET A 264 -16.21 18.04 -2.20
CA MET A 264 -16.69 18.41 -3.53
C MET A 264 -16.77 19.94 -3.69
N THR A 265 -17.20 20.66 -2.65
CA THR A 265 -17.22 22.12 -2.64
C THR A 265 -15.82 22.72 -2.67
N GLN A 266 -14.87 22.20 -1.87
CA GLN A 266 -13.48 22.69 -1.87
C GLN A 266 -12.81 22.50 -3.24
N PHE A 267 -13.08 21.39 -3.91
CA PHE A 267 -12.55 21.11 -5.25
C PHE A 267 -13.34 21.84 -6.37
N GLY A 268 -14.46 22.51 -6.04
CA GLY A 268 -15.28 23.23 -7.02
C GLY A 268 -16.01 22.32 -8.01
N ILE A 269 -16.35 21.08 -7.59
CA ILE A 269 -16.99 20.08 -8.44
C ILE A 269 -18.52 20.23 -8.37
N ALA A 270 -19.07 20.11 -7.16
CA ALA A 270 -20.50 20.09 -6.89
C ALA A 270 -20.79 20.32 -5.41
N LYS A 271 -22.06 20.48 -5.03
CA LYS A 271 -22.50 20.56 -3.63
C LYS A 271 -23.02 19.24 -3.11
N ASP A 272 -23.60 18.42 -3.98
CA ASP A 272 -24.21 17.15 -3.62
C ASP A 272 -24.10 16.12 -4.74
N ILE A 273 -24.18 14.84 -4.36
CA ILE A 273 -24.11 13.69 -5.26
C ILE A 273 -25.27 12.74 -4.97
N LYS A 274 -25.91 12.25 -6.02
CA LYS A 274 -26.98 11.28 -5.92
C LYS A 274 -26.74 10.10 -6.85
N ILE A 275 -26.90 8.92 -6.30
CA ILE A 275 -26.85 7.67 -7.05
C ILE A 275 -28.28 7.24 -7.28
N ASN A 276 -28.71 7.22 -8.54
CA ASN A 276 -30.06 6.88 -8.95
C ASN A 276 -30.12 5.44 -9.46
N SER A 277 -31.00 4.64 -8.90
CA SER A 277 -31.27 3.29 -9.42
C SER A 277 -31.96 3.37 -10.78
N VAL A 278 -31.51 2.54 -11.71
CA VAL A 278 -32.07 2.38 -13.06
C VAL A 278 -32.51 0.93 -13.21
N SER A 279 -33.81 0.71 -13.33
CA SER A 279 -34.39 -0.64 -13.51
C SER A 279 -33.98 -1.71 -12.48
N GLY A 280 -33.55 -1.32 -11.29
CA GLY A 280 -33.22 -2.22 -10.17
C GLY A 280 -31.88 -2.96 -10.26
N SER A 281 -31.28 -3.09 -11.43
CA SER A 281 -29.99 -3.80 -11.65
C SER A 281 -28.84 -2.88 -12.02
N ALA A 282 -29.12 -1.60 -12.23
CA ALA A 282 -28.14 -0.62 -12.66
C ALA A 282 -28.33 0.72 -11.94
N PHE A 283 -27.35 1.61 -12.06
CA PHE A 283 -27.39 2.93 -11.44
C PHE A 283 -26.67 3.97 -12.31
N SER A 284 -27.06 5.24 -12.13
CA SER A 284 -26.37 6.41 -12.65
C SER A 284 -25.95 7.33 -11.51
N VAL A 285 -24.92 8.12 -11.74
CA VAL A 285 -24.38 9.07 -10.75
C VAL A 285 -24.65 10.49 -11.28
N VAL A 286 -25.34 11.29 -10.47
CA VAL A 286 -25.74 12.66 -10.82
C VAL A 286 -25.23 13.61 -9.73
N LEU A 287 -24.62 14.70 -10.14
CA LEU A 287 -24.10 15.75 -9.28
C LEU A 287 -24.94 17.00 -9.37
N PHE A 288 -25.08 17.72 -8.26
CA PHE A 288 -25.88 18.92 -8.14
C PHE A 288 -25.03 20.08 -7.62
N ASP A 289 -25.15 21.22 -8.29
CA ASP A 289 -24.58 22.48 -7.85
C ASP A 289 -25.55 23.67 -8.07
N SER A 290 -25.03 24.90 -7.94
CA SER A 290 -25.84 26.09 -8.18
C SER A 290 -26.19 26.31 -9.65
N GLN A 291 -25.44 25.74 -10.60
CA GLN A 291 -25.71 25.86 -12.04
C GLN A 291 -26.74 24.81 -12.49
N TYR A 292 -26.77 23.64 -11.85
CA TYR A 292 -27.67 22.52 -12.17
C TYR A 292 -28.48 22.08 -10.94
N PRO A 293 -29.36 22.99 -10.41
CA PRO A 293 -29.99 22.72 -9.11
C PRO A 293 -31.18 21.75 -9.20
N LYS A 294 -31.78 21.54 -10.37
CA LYS A 294 -32.97 20.68 -10.56
C LYS A 294 -32.64 19.34 -11.18
N ASP A 295 -31.93 19.36 -12.31
CA ASP A 295 -31.73 18.17 -13.14
C ASP A 295 -30.37 17.49 -12.84
N GLY A 296 -29.41 18.25 -12.26
CA GLY A 296 -28.07 17.81 -12.04
C GLY A 296 -27.28 17.60 -13.34
N ILE A 297 -26.03 17.14 -13.19
CA ILE A 297 -25.18 16.74 -14.31
C ILE A 297 -24.73 15.28 -14.08
N ASN A 298 -24.78 14.46 -15.13
CA ASN A 298 -24.32 13.07 -15.01
C ASN A 298 -22.79 13.03 -14.88
N LEU A 299 -22.27 12.07 -14.10
CA LEU A 299 -20.83 11.89 -13.89
C LEU A 299 -20.05 11.79 -15.21
N VAL A 300 -20.61 11.16 -16.24
CA VAL A 300 -19.96 10.97 -17.55
C VAL A 300 -19.78 12.28 -18.32
N ASP A 301 -20.59 13.29 -18.04
CA ASP A 301 -20.55 14.58 -18.70
C ASP A 301 -19.48 15.53 -18.11
N LEU A 302 -18.81 15.10 -17.05
CA LEU A 302 -17.70 15.83 -16.44
C LEU A 302 -16.37 15.55 -17.14
N GLY A 303 -15.43 16.47 -17.00
CA GLY A 303 -14.04 16.22 -17.39
C GLY A 303 -13.40 15.06 -16.60
N MET A 304 -12.53 14.30 -17.24
CA MET A 304 -11.90 13.10 -16.68
C MET A 304 -11.29 13.33 -15.28
N GLY A 305 -10.62 14.46 -15.06
CA GLY A 305 -10.02 14.77 -13.75
C GLY A 305 -11.06 14.86 -12.62
N TYR A 306 -12.22 15.42 -12.88
CA TYR A 306 -13.30 15.46 -11.89
C TYR A 306 -13.91 14.09 -11.63
N ILE A 307 -14.04 13.25 -12.67
CA ILE A 307 -14.51 11.87 -12.49
C ILE A 307 -13.57 11.10 -11.57
N GLN A 308 -12.26 11.14 -11.85
CA GLN A 308 -11.24 10.50 -11.04
C GLN A 308 -11.25 11.00 -9.59
N LEU A 309 -11.37 12.30 -9.40
CA LEU A 309 -11.43 12.91 -8.07
C LEU A 309 -12.70 12.51 -7.30
N ILE A 310 -13.85 12.44 -7.95
CA ILE A 310 -15.09 11.97 -7.34
C ILE A 310 -14.95 10.51 -6.90
N LEU A 311 -14.40 9.66 -7.75
CA LEU A 311 -14.15 8.25 -7.39
C LEU A 311 -13.22 8.12 -6.20
N LEU A 312 -12.16 8.93 -6.14
CA LEU A 312 -11.27 9.00 -4.99
C LEU A 312 -12.03 9.43 -3.73
N LEU A 313 -12.84 10.48 -3.80
CA LEU A 313 -13.64 10.96 -2.65
C LEU A 313 -14.66 9.91 -2.18
N LEU A 314 -15.35 9.21 -3.10
CA LEU A 314 -16.27 8.13 -2.76
C LEU A 314 -15.53 6.98 -2.02
N LYS A 315 -14.36 6.60 -2.53
CA LYS A 315 -13.54 5.56 -1.92
C LYS A 315 -13.05 5.99 -0.53
N LEU A 316 -12.51 7.19 -0.40
CA LEU A 316 -12.04 7.75 0.88
C LEU A 316 -13.17 7.86 1.91
N ASN A 317 -14.35 8.35 1.52
CA ASN A 317 -15.51 8.45 2.43
C ASN A 317 -15.98 7.07 2.93
N THR A 318 -15.93 6.06 2.06
CA THR A 318 -16.20 4.66 2.45
C THR A 318 -15.24 4.20 3.54
N PHE A 319 -13.95 4.53 3.43
CA PHE A 319 -12.94 4.17 4.45
C PHE A 319 -13.08 4.98 5.72
N VAL A 320 -13.36 6.27 5.63
CA VAL A 320 -13.67 7.12 6.78
C VAL A 320 -14.79 6.47 7.61
N SER A 321 -15.89 6.08 6.96
CA SER A 321 -17.01 5.41 7.64
C SER A 321 -16.59 4.09 8.31
N ARG A 322 -15.89 3.23 7.56
CA ARG A 322 -15.42 1.94 8.09
C ARG A 322 -14.46 2.10 9.28
N ASN A 323 -13.56 3.08 9.21
CA ASN A 323 -12.58 3.34 10.27
C ASN A 323 -13.24 3.89 11.53
N CYS A 324 -14.18 4.81 11.41
CA CYS A 324 -14.96 5.34 12.54
C CYS A 324 -15.72 4.25 13.32
N ARG A 325 -16.24 3.23 12.62
CA ARG A 325 -16.98 2.12 13.25
C ARG A 325 -16.09 1.03 13.87
N LYS A 326 -14.89 0.85 13.34
CA LYS A 326 -13.96 -0.24 13.72
C LYS A 326 -12.75 0.32 14.46
N SER A 327 -12.93 0.81 15.65
CA SER A 327 -11.99 1.61 16.45
C SER A 327 -10.60 0.99 16.74
N LYS A 328 -10.27 -0.19 16.22
CA LYS A 328 -8.95 -0.85 16.42
C LYS A 328 -8.21 -1.21 15.14
N LYS A 329 -8.76 -0.92 13.96
CA LYS A 329 -8.10 -1.30 12.70
C LYS A 329 -7.25 -0.16 12.18
N THR A 330 -5.99 -0.45 11.90
CA THR A 330 -5.11 0.44 11.16
C THR A 330 -5.42 0.29 9.67
N THR A 331 -6.05 1.30 9.08
CA THR A 331 -6.31 1.35 7.65
C THR A 331 -5.17 2.08 6.95
N MET A 332 -4.65 1.49 5.88
CA MET A 332 -3.72 2.13 4.95
C MET A 332 -4.32 2.09 3.55
N ILE A 333 -4.29 3.22 2.86
CA ILE A 333 -4.74 3.33 1.48
C ILE A 333 -3.52 3.65 0.62
N ILE A 334 -3.29 2.84 -0.40
CA ILE A 334 -2.30 3.10 -1.44
C ILE A 334 -3.03 3.78 -2.58
N ILE A 335 -2.54 4.93 -3.02
CA ILE A 335 -3.14 5.74 -4.07
C ILE A 335 -2.09 5.97 -5.15
N GLU A 336 -2.38 5.55 -6.40
CA GLU A 336 -1.52 5.83 -7.55
C GLU A 336 -2.04 7.05 -8.30
N GLU A 337 -1.13 8.00 -8.54
CA GLU A 337 -1.28 9.17 -9.39
C GLU A 337 -2.63 9.91 -9.22
N PRO A 338 -3.00 10.34 -8.00
CA PRO A 338 -4.28 11.01 -7.75
C PRO A 338 -4.41 12.35 -8.46
N GLU A 339 -3.30 12.89 -8.94
CA GLU A 339 -3.22 14.16 -9.64
C GLU A 339 -3.57 14.10 -11.12
N GLN A 340 -3.74 12.92 -11.70
CA GLN A 340 -3.97 12.80 -13.15
C GLN A 340 -5.13 13.65 -13.62
N ASN A 341 -4.94 14.34 -14.75
CA ASN A 341 -5.93 15.19 -15.37
C ASN A 341 -6.47 16.35 -14.49
N LEU A 342 -5.81 16.64 -13.34
CA LEU A 342 -6.18 17.75 -12.47
C LEU A 342 -5.36 19.01 -12.76
N HIS A 343 -6.02 20.16 -12.68
CA HIS A 343 -5.34 21.45 -12.71
C HIS A 343 -4.40 21.59 -11.49
N PRO A 344 -3.23 22.25 -11.62
CA PRO A 344 -2.24 22.42 -10.53
C PRO A 344 -2.82 22.83 -9.17
N ARG A 345 -3.76 23.78 -9.16
CA ARG A 345 -4.46 24.21 -7.94
C ARG A 345 -5.17 23.05 -7.22
N LEU A 346 -5.80 22.14 -7.96
CA LEU A 346 -6.51 21.00 -7.39
C LEU A 346 -5.52 19.92 -6.90
N GLN A 347 -4.38 19.79 -7.58
CA GLN A 347 -3.29 18.91 -7.14
C GLN A 347 -2.75 19.33 -5.77
N SER A 348 -2.50 20.64 -5.55
CA SER A 348 -2.07 21.15 -4.24
C SER A 348 -3.12 20.89 -3.14
N LEU A 349 -4.40 20.95 -3.48
CA LEU A 349 -5.50 20.73 -2.54
C LEU A 349 -5.61 19.26 -2.10
N LEU A 350 -5.14 18.30 -2.92
CA LEU A 350 -5.08 16.89 -2.52
C LEU A 350 -4.23 16.68 -1.26
N THR A 351 -3.14 17.41 -1.09
CA THR A 351 -2.31 17.31 0.13
C THR A 351 -3.09 17.71 1.38
N GLN A 352 -3.96 18.74 1.29
CA GLN A 352 -4.84 19.10 2.39
C GLN A 352 -5.84 17.99 2.71
N LEU A 353 -6.47 17.40 1.69
CA LEU A 353 -7.37 16.27 1.84
C LEU A 353 -6.67 15.09 2.55
N PHE A 354 -5.48 14.72 2.10
CA PHE A 354 -4.72 13.61 2.69
C PHE A 354 -4.32 13.88 4.15
N TYR A 355 -3.89 15.11 4.43
CA TYR A 355 -3.56 15.52 5.78
C TYR A 355 -4.77 15.43 6.73
N GLU A 356 -5.94 15.95 6.32
CA GLU A 356 -7.15 15.91 7.14
C GLU A 356 -7.64 14.46 7.36
N ILE A 357 -7.61 13.62 6.32
CA ILE A 357 -7.97 12.20 6.43
C ILE A 357 -7.08 11.47 7.45
N ASN A 358 -5.79 11.72 7.40
CA ASN A 358 -4.88 11.12 8.36
C ASN A 358 -5.14 11.63 9.78
N ARG A 359 -5.17 12.96 9.98
CA ARG A 359 -5.28 13.58 11.29
C ARG A 359 -6.62 13.35 11.97
N GLU A 360 -7.71 13.38 11.21
CA GLU A 360 -9.06 13.26 11.77
C GLU A 360 -9.54 11.82 11.90
N TYR A 361 -9.11 10.95 11.00
CA TYR A 361 -9.62 9.57 10.92
C TYR A 361 -8.54 8.50 11.15
N GLY A 362 -7.27 8.88 11.31
CA GLY A 362 -6.17 7.93 11.55
C GLY A 362 -5.91 6.99 10.39
N ILE A 363 -6.30 7.38 9.16
CA ILE A 363 -6.06 6.59 7.96
C ILE A 363 -4.66 6.91 7.44
N ARG A 364 -3.83 5.90 7.26
CA ARG A 364 -2.49 6.03 6.69
C ARG A 364 -2.55 6.00 5.17
N LEU A 365 -1.66 6.73 4.53
CA LEU A 365 -1.66 6.93 3.09
C LEU A 365 -0.27 6.65 2.51
N LEU A 366 -0.21 5.82 1.47
CA LEU A 366 0.96 5.68 0.60
C LEU A 366 0.58 6.18 -0.79
N ILE A 367 1.21 7.25 -1.26
CA ILE A 367 0.79 7.97 -2.44
C ILE A 367 1.92 7.97 -3.46
N GLU A 368 1.70 7.30 -4.60
CA GLU A 368 2.55 7.40 -5.77
C GLU A 368 2.14 8.65 -6.55
N THR A 369 3.07 9.58 -6.77
CA THR A 369 2.78 10.84 -7.46
C THR A 369 3.95 11.34 -8.30
N HIS A 370 3.62 12.02 -9.40
CA HIS A 370 4.54 12.79 -10.23
C HIS A 370 4.34 14.31 -10.06
N SER A 371 3.43 14.74 -9.18
CA SER A 371 3.05 16.13 -9.02
C SER A 371 4.03 16.90 -8.13
N GLU A 372 4.70 17.87 -8.69
CA GLU A 372 5.43 18.87 -7.91
C GLU A 372 4.50 19.63 -6.93
N TYR A 373 3.26 19.89 -7.33
CA TYR A 373 2.31 20.68 -6.55
C TYR A 373 1.86 19.97 -5.27
N ILE A 374 1.70 18.64 -5.32
CA ILE A 374 1.41 17.83 -4.12
C ILE A 374 2.59 17.93 -3.13
N ILE A 375 3.80 17.76 -3.62
CA ILE A 375 5.01 17.77 -2.77
C ILE A 375 5.29 19.17 -2.22
N ARG A 376 5.14 20.23 -3.04
CA ARG A 376 5.27 21.62 -2.57
C ARG A 376 4.22 21.96 -1.51
N ALA A 377 2.99 21.50 -1.67
CA ALA A 377 1.96 21.68 -0.65
C ALA A 377 2.30 20.95 0.67
N ALA A 378 2.93 19.77 0.61
CA ALA A 378 3.44 19.10 1.80
C ALA A 378 4.56 19.88 2.48
N GLN A 379 5.49 20.48 1.72
CA GLN A 379 6.54 21.36 2.24
C GLN A 379 5.95 22.57 2.98
N VAL A 380 4.94 23.22 2.39
CA VAL A 380 4.24 24.36 3.03
C VAL A 380 3.57 23.89 4.34
N LYS A 381 2.89 22.74 4.34
CA LYS A 381 2.26 22.20 5.55
C LYS A 381 3.26 21.91 6.67
N VAL A 382 4.43 21.37 6.36
CA VAL A 382 5.50 21.15 7.33
C VAL A 382 6.00 22.48 7.90
N GLY A 383 6.24 23.48 7.04
CA GLY A 383 6.65 24.81 7.47
C GLY A 383 5.63 25.53 8.36
N ASP A 384 4.33 25.44 7.99
CA ASP A 384 3.23 26.05 8.72
C ASP A 384 3.02 25.45 10.13
N TYR A 385 3.42 24.20 10.35
CA TYR A 385 3.31 23.55 11.66
C TYR A 385 4.25 24.16 12.70
N GLY A 386 5.38 24.73 12.27
CA GLY A 386 6.31 25.47 13.14
C GLY A 386 7.10 24.59 14.09
N TYR A 387 7.63 23.47 13.61
CA TYR A 387 8.53 22.60 14.39
C TYR A 387 9.74 23.37 14.91
N ARG A 388 10.08 23.19 16.19
CA ARG A 388 11.16 23.91 16.86
C ARG A 388 12.54 23.30 16.66
N SER A 389 12.58 21.99 16.35
CA SER A 389 13.81 21.25 16.09
C SER A 389 13.60 20.13 15.09
N GLN A 390 14.70 19.56 14.58
CA GLN A 390 14.67 18.42 13.69
C GLN A 390 14.15 17.17 14.40
N GLU A 391 14.47 16.99 15.69
CA GLU A 391 13.98 15.85 16.47
C GLU A 391 12.46 15.91 16.63
N GLN A 392 11.90 17.10 16.89
CA GLN A 392 10.45 17.26 16.96
C GLN A 392 9.79 16.97 15.61
N LEU A 393 10.35 17.49 14.52
CA LEU A 393 9.86 17.23 13.17
C LEU A 393 9.85 15.72 12.88
N ASN A 394 10.96 15.02 13.14
CA ASN A 394 11.09 13.59 12.88
C ASN A 394 10.12 12.74 13.72
N ALA A 395 9.75 13.22 14.91
CA ALA A 395 8.82 12.52 15.81
C ALA A 395 7.34 12.77 15.51
N GLU A 396 6.99 13.97 15.02
CA GLU A 396 5.60 14.44 14.97
C GLU A 396 5.07 14.69 13.54
N SER A 397 5.95 14.81 12.53
CA SER A 397 5.52 15.01 11.15
C SER A 397 4.79 13.78 10.63
N PRO A 398 3.59 13.95 10.05
CA PRO A 398 2.91 12.83 9.40
C PRO A 398 3.49 12.53 8.01
N PHE A 399 4.32 13.42 7.47
CA PHE A 399 4.80 13.33 6.10
C PHE A 399 6.18 12.70 6.00
N ARG A 400 6.33 11.78 5.03
CA ARG A 400 7.60 11.26 4.53
C ARG A 400 7.59 11.27 3.01
N VAL A 401 8.73 11.52 2.39
CA VAL A 401 8.89 11.54 0.93
C VAL A 401 10.08 10.68 0.53
N TYR A 402 9.86 9.65 -0.29
CA TYR A 402 10.93 8.89 -0.91
C TYR A 402 11.06 9.27 -2.37
N TYR A 403 12.28 9.61 -2.78
CA TYR A 403 12.62 9.80 -4.18
C TYR A 403 13.21 8.51 -4.77
N PHE A 404 12.66 8.10 -5.90
CA PHE A 404 13.10 6.96 -6.70
C PHE A 404 13.89 7.48 -7.91
N PRO A 405 15.22 7.39 -7.87
CA PRO A 405 16.07 7.87 -8.96
C PRO A 405 15.91 7.05 -10.24
N GLU A 406 16.43 7.60 -11.35
CA GLU A 406 16.66 6.83 -12.58
C GLU A 406 17.82 5.84 -12.39
N ASP A 407 18.22 5.16 -13.44
CA ASP A 407 19.49 4.40 -13.57
C ASP A 407 19.76 3.32 -12.50
N ASN A 408 18.70 2.68 -11.97
CA ASN A 408 18.80 1.59 -10.97
C ASN A 408 19.45 1.99 -9.63
N GLU A 409 19.54 3.26 -9.32
CA GLU A 409 19.89 3.72 -7.99
C GLU A 409 18.79 3.36 -6.98
N LEU A 410 19.17 3.21 -5.71
CA LEU A 410 18.23 2.90 -4.63
C LEU A 410 17.43 4.15 -4.24
N PRO A 411 16.15 3.99 -3.86
CA PRO A 411 15.36 5.08 -3.35
C PRO A 411 15.94 5.63 -2.03
N TYR A 412 15.78 6.92 -1.80
CA TYR A 412 16.23 7.59 -0.59
C TYR A 412 15.20 8.56 -0.04
N ASP A 413 15.29 8.81 1.25
CA ASP A 413 14.42 9.73 1.98
C ASP A 413 14.77 11.19 1.62
N MET A 414 13.75 11.97 1.33
CA MET A 414 13.81 13.42 1.14
C MET A 414 13.43 14.09 2.46
N GLU A 415 14.37 14.09 3.41
CA GLU A 415 14.14 14.62 4.73
C GLU A 415 13.76 16.11 4.70
N PHE A 416 12.70 16.47 5.41
CA PHE A 416 12.28 17.86 5.58
C PHE A 416 13.16 18.57 6.63
N THR A 417 13.34 19.87 6.45
CA THR A 417 13.77 20.78 7.52
C THR A 417 12.54 21.28 8.30
N PRO A 418 12.69 21.82 9.52
CA PRO A 418 11.58 22.44 10.26
C PRO A 418 10.87 23.57 9.51
N ALA A 419 11.54 24.22 8.56
CA ALA A 419 10.95 25.24 7.70
C ALA A 419 10.24 24.66 6.44
N GLY A 420 10.16 23.33 6.31
CA GLY A 420 9.52 22.65 5.18
C GLY A 420 10.38 22.50 3.92
N ALA A 421 11.63 22.97 3.92
CA ALA A 421 12.55 22.70 2.81
C ALA A 421 13.04 21.24 2.88
N PHE A 422 13.57 20.72 1.78
CA PHE A 422 14.25 19.43 1.79
C PHE A 422 15.75 19.59 2.08
N MET A 423 16.33 18.64 2.79
CA MET A 423 17.78 18.58 3.04
C MET A 423 18.58 18.15 1.82
N ARG A 424 17.93 17.50 0.85
CA ARG A 424 18.52 17.04 -0.41
C ARG A 424 17.77 17.62 -1.60
N GLN A 425 18.40 17.60 -2.75
CA GLN A 425 17.75 17.95 -4.02
C GLN A 425 17.24 16.67 -4.69
N PHE A 426 16.16 16.79 -5.44
CA PHE A 426 15.71 15.75 -6.37
C PHE A 426 16.71 15.56 -7.49
N GLY A 427 16.64 14.45 -8.19
CA GLY A 427 17.43 14.21 -9.38
C GLY A 427 17.15 15.28 -10.45
N LYS A 428 18.15 15.53 -11.28
CA LYS A 428 18.10 16.53 -12.36
C LYS A 428 16.91 16.26 -13.29
N GLY A 429 16.18 17.30 -13.63
CA GLY A 429 15.00 17.23 -14.52
C GLY A 429 13.70 16.86 -13.81
N PHE A 430 13.69 16.61 -12.50
CA PHE A 430 12.47 16.19 -11.83
C PHE A 430 11.56 17.36 -11.42
N PHE A 431 12.03 18.33 -10.65
CA PHE A 431 11.25 19.52 -10.27
C PHE A 431 11.93 20.84 -10.68
N ASP A 432 12.98 20.79 -11.44
CA ASP A 432 13.76 21.92 -11.91
C ASP A 432 13.53 22.26 -13.40
N GLU A 433 12.84 21.39 -14.15
CA GLU A 433 12.69 21.53 -15.61
C GLU A 433 11.95 22.80 -16.00
N ALA A 434 10.85 23.14 -15.30
CA ALA A 434 10.10 24.37 -15.56
C ALA A 434 10.96 25.63 -15.34
N GLY A 435 11.81 25.62 -14.30
CA GLY A 435 12.78 26.68 -14.02
C GLY A 435 13.85 26.78 -15.10
N ASN A 436 14.40 25.64 -15.52
CA ASN A 436 15.43 25.56 -16.57
C ASN A 436 14.90 26.08 -17.91
N LEU A 437 13.68 25.71 -18.29
CA LEU A 437 13.01 26.20 -19.50
C LEU A 437 12.76 27.70 -19.42
N SER A 438 12.29 28.22 -18.29
CA SER A 438 12.08 29.67 -18.08
C SER A 438 13.37 30.45 -18.20
N MET A 439 14.47 29.98 -17.59
CA MET A 439 15.78 30.62 -17.72
C MET A 439 16.30 30.58 -19.17
N THR A 440 16.00 29.50 -19.90
CA THR A 440 16.39 29.39 -21.32
C THR A 440 15.63 30.40 -22.18
N VAL A 441 14.36 30.64 -21.91
CA VAL A 441 13.57 31.67 -22.60
C VAL A 441 14.13 33.07 -22.32
N MET A 442 14.37 33.39 -21.03
CA MET A 442 14.95 34.71 -20.64
C MET A 442 16.28 34.99 -21.30
N ARG A 443 17.19 34.00 -21.36
CA ARG A 443 18.49 34.17 -22.03
C ARG A 443 18.34 34.49 -23.53
N ARG A 444 17.37 33.89 -24.21
CA ARG A 444 17.09 34.17 -25.62
C ARG A 444 16.52 35.57 -25.84
N GLU A 445 15.73 36.09 -24.90
CA GLU A 445 15.26 37.48 -24.94
C GLU A 445 16.43 38.45 -24.78
N ASP A 446 17.31 38.20 -23.78
CA ASP A 446 18.52 39.03 -23.58
C ASP A 446 19.46 39.00 -24.77
N GLU A 447 19.59 37.89 -25.47
CA GLU A 447 20.40 37.76 -26.71
C GLU A 447 19.78 38.56 -27.88
N ALA A 448 18.44 38.49 -28.02
CA ALA A 448 17.70 39.21 -29.07
C ALA A 448 17.68 40.74 -28.85
N ASP A 449 17.71 41.21 -27.62
CA ASP A 449 17.76 42.66 -27.30
C ASP A 449 19.18 43.26 -27.47
N ASN A 450 20.19 42.41 -27.58
CA ASN A 450 21.59 42.82 -27.78
C ASN A 450 22.09 42.69 -29.25
N GLU A 451 21.27 42.20 -30.19
CA GLU A 451 21.45 42.22 -31.62
C GLU A 451 20.69 43.40 -32.28
#